data_d61751ea9b4b95b0ba945fde73a0e0d3
#
_entry.id   d61751ea9b4b95b0ba945fde73a0e0d3
#
_cell.length_a   1.000
_cell.length_b   1.000
_cell.length_c   1.000
_cell.angle_alpha   90.00
_cell.angle_beta   90.00
_cell.angle_gamma   90.00
#
_symmetry.space_group_name_H-M   'P 1'
#
loop_
_entity.id
_entity.type
_entity.pdbx_description
1 polymer ?
#
loop_
_entity_poly.entity_id
_entity_poly.type
_entity_poly.pdbx_seq_one_letter_code
_entity_poly.pdbx_strand_id
1 'polypeptide(L)'
;MPKVAVLDMQGKEVGSVELSDAIFGIEPNANVMHDVVKNYLANQRQGTQSALTRAEVSGGGKKPWRQKGTGHARQGSTRAPQWTHGGTVFAPKPRSYRYTLNRKVKRLAMK
;
A
#
# COMPACT_ATOMS: atom_id res chain seq x y z
N MET A 1 -27.22 28.42 2.28
CA MET A 1 -27.42 27.49 1.16
C MET A 1 -26.50 27.88 0.04
N PRO A 2 -25.52 27.05 -0.33
CA PRO A 2 -24.64 27.39 -1.46
C PRO A 2 -25.45 27.40 -2.77
N LYS A 3 -25.32 28.50 -3.51
CA LYS A 3 -25.87 28.63 -4.86
C LYS A 3 -24.79 28.28 -5.85
N VAL A 4 -25.07 27.39 -6.78
CA VAL A 4 -24.14 26.98 -7.83
C VAL A 4 -24.76 27.33 -9.18
N ALA A 5 -23.95 27.93 -10.07
CA ALA A 5 -24.35 28.22 -11.41
C ALA A 5 -24.48 26.92 -12.23
N VAL A 6 -25.55 26.80 -12.98
CA VAL A 6 -25.76 25.73 -13.95
C VAL A 6 -25.22 26.20 -15.29
N LEU A 7 -24.23 25.42 -15.80
CA LEU A 7 -23.60 25.70 -17.08
C LEU A 7 -24.11 24.73 -18.14
N ASP A 8 -24.25 25.22 -19.38
CA ASP A 8 -24.50 24.37 -20.54
C ASP A 8 -23.21 23.64 -21.00
N MET A 9 -23.33 22.81 -22.02
CA MET A 9 -22.17 22.07 -22.57
C MET A 9 -21.12 22.98 -23.23
N GLN A 10 -21.45 24.25 -23.44
CA GLN A 10 -20.58 25.27 -24.02
C GLN A 10 -19.98 26.21 -22.97
N GLY A 11 -20.27 25.95 -21.67
CA GLY A 11 -19.76 26.73 -20.55
C GLY A 11 -20.52 28.03 -20.29
N LYS A 12 -21.70 28.23 -20.89
CA LYS A 12 -22.56 29.39 -20.63
C LYS A 12 -23.46 29.15 -19.43
N GLU A 13 -23.61 30.14 -18.59
CA GLU A 13 -24.49 30.09 -17.42
C GLU A 13 -25.97 30.13 -17.88
N VAL A 14 -26.73 29.09 -17.57
CA VAL A 14 -28.14 28.90 -17.96
C VAL A 14 -29.08 29.14 -16.77
N GLY A 15 -28.58 29.03 -15.56
CA GLY A 15 -29.38 29.22 -14.35
C GLY A 15 -28.58 29.00 -13.06
N SER A 16 -29.25 28.94 -11.92
CA SER A 16 -28.65 28.64 -10.63
C SER A 16 -29.50 27.63 -9.87
N VAL A 17 -28.83 26.73 -9.10
CA VAL A 17 -29.45 25.75 -8.23
C VAL A 17 -29.00 25.99 -6.79
N GLU A 18 -29.95 25.94 -5.85
CA GLU A 18 -29.68 26.00 -4.42
C GLU A 18 -29.44 24.57 -3.89
N LEU A 19 -28.29 24.37 -3.25
CA LEU A 19 -27.91 23.09 -2.67
C LEU A 19 -28.18 23.08 -1.17
N SER A 20 -28.55 21.90 -0.63
CA SER A 20 -28.81 21.73 0.81
C SER A 20 -27.53 21.84 1.64
N ASP A 21 -27.51 22.71 2.65
CA ASP A 21 -26.37 22.86 3.57
C ASP A 21 -26.07 21.59 4.34
N ALA A 22 -27.07 20.75 4.60
CA ALA A 22 -26.88 19.48 5.30
C ALA A 22 -25.97 18.47 4.56
N ILE A 23 -25.77 18.69 3.25
CA ILE A 23 -24.93 17.81 2.42
C ILE A 23 -23.74 18.61 1.86
N PHE A 24 -23.97 19.79 1.32
CA PHE A 24 -22.96 20.55 0.57
C PHE A 24 -22.35 21.72 1.34
N GLY A 25 -22.89 22.05 2.53
CA GLY A 25 -22.37 23.11 3.38
C GLY A 25 -21.56 22.61 4.58
N ILE A 26 -21.19 21.33 4.61
CA ILE A 26 -20.44 20.73 5.72
C ILE A 26 -18.95 21.06 5.57
N GLU A 27 -18.30 21.43 6.66
CA GLU A 27 -16.86 21.65 6.70
C GLU A 27 -16.11 20.32 6.43
N PRO A 28 -15.24 20.26 5.42
CA PRO A 28 -14.54 19.02 5.06
C PRO A 28 -13.60 18.54 6.17
N ASN A 29 -13.71 17.27 6.56
CA ASN A 29 -12.80 16.65 7.50
C ASN A 29 -11.65 15.97 6.74
N ALA A 30 -10.50 16.66 6.64
CA ALA A 30 -9.32 16.20 5.89
C ALA A 30 -8.80 14.83 6.37
N ASN A 31 -8.84 14.55 7.68
CA ASN A 31 -8.36 13.27 8.23
C ASN A 31 -9.25 12.11 7.76
N VAL A 32 -10.56 12.28 7.81
CA VAL A 32 -11.51 11.26 7.37
C VAL A 32 -11.41 11.01 5.86
N MET A 33 -11.26 12.08 5.07
CA MET A 33 -11.05 12.00 3.62
C MET A 33 -9.76 11.24 3.31
N HIS A 34 -8.65 11.59 3.97
CA HIS A 34 -7.37 10.89 3.83
C HIS A 34 -7.48 9.40 4.14
N ASP A 35 -8.13 9.02 5.22
CA ASP A 35 -8.30 7.63 5.60
C ASP A 35 -9.10 6.83 4.57
N VAL A 36 -10.14 7.43 3.98
CA VAL A 36 -10.93 6.78 2.91
C VAL A 36 -10.11 6.63 1.63
N VAL A 37 -9.34 7.64 1.23
CA VAL A 37 -8.44 7.55 0.07
C VAL A 37 -7.36 6.49 0.29
N LYS A 38 -6.74 6.46 1.47
CA LYS A 38 -5.75 5.45 1.85
C LYS A 38 -6.32 4.02 1.81
N ASN A 39 -7.55 3.85 2.32
CA ASN A 39 -8.26 2.57 2.23
C ASN A 39 -8.53 2.16 0.79
N TYR A 40 -9.00 3.09 -0.05
CA TYR A 40 -9.25 2.83 -1.46
C TYR A 40 -7.99 2.37 -2.19
N LEU A 41 -6.87 3.10 -2.03
CA LEU A 41 -5.59 2.75 -2.65
C LEU A 41 -5.04 1.40 -2.14
N ALA A 42 -5.15 1.14 -0.84
CA ALA A 42 -4.75 -0.15 -0.27
C ALA A 42 -5.57 -1.32 -0.82
N ASN A 43 -6.86 -1.13 -1.03
CA ASN A 43 -7.76 -2.16 -1.56
C ASN A 43 -7.52 -2.48 -3.05
N GLN A 44 -6.87 -1.58 -3.78
CA GLN A 44 -6.46 -1.81 -5.17
C GLN A 44 -5.16 -2.61 -5.29
N ARG A 45 -4.36 -2.71 -4.22
CA ARG A 45 -3.08 -3.43 -4.26
C ARG A 45 -3.33 -4.93 -4.42
N GLN A 46 -2.67 -5.53 -5.41
CA GLN A 46 -2.76 -6.97 -5.68
C GLN A 46 -2.02 -7.81 -4.62
N GLY A 47 -0.88 -7.34 -4.12
CA GLY A 47 -0.14 -7.97 -3.05
C GLY A 47 0.57 -9.28 -3.41
N THR A 48 0.96 -9.45 -4.66
CA THR A 48 1.58 -10.67 -5.19
C THR A 48 3.11 -10.69 -5.09
N GLN A 49 3.72 -9.67 -4.49
CA GLN A 49 5.17 -9.62 -4.29
C GLN A 49 5.66 -10.84 -3.50
N SER A 50 6.73 -11.47 -3.97
CA SER A 50 7.34 -12.62 -3.32
C SER A 50 8.85 -12.64 -3.56
N ALA A 51 9.60 -12.95 -2.50
CA ALA A 51 11.02 -13.23 -2.60
C ALA A 51 11.36 -14.44 -1.71
N LEU A 52 12.49 -15.08 -1.97
CA LEU A 52 12.93 -16.26 -1.24
C LEU A 52 13.84 -15.87 -0.08
N THR A 53 13.58 -16.43 1.09
CA THR A 53 14.51 -16.41 2.22
C THR A 53 15.65 -17.40 2.01
N ARG A 54 16.71 -17.29 2.80
CA ARG A 54 17.85 -18.23 2.71
C ARG A 54 17.46 -19.70 2.91
N ALA A 55 16.40 -19.97 3.61
CA ALA A 55 15.88 -21.32 3.86
C ALA A 55 15.13 -21.89 2.65
N GLU A 56 14.58 -21.01 1.81
CA GLU A 56 13.78 -21.38 0.64
C GLU A 56 14.63 -21.44 -0.65
N VAL A 57 15.78 -20.76 -0.67
CA VAL A 57 16.68 -20.81 -1.82
C VAL A 57 17.34 -22.19 -1.91
N SER A 58 17.32 -22.79 -3.09
CA SER A 58 17.93 -24.10 -3.33
C SER A 58 19.44 -24.05 -3.15
N GLY A 59 20.01 -25.06 -2.49
CA GLY A 59 21.44 -25.22 -2.26
C GLY A 59 21.93 -24.68 -0.91
N GLY A 60 23.26 -24.61 -0.73
CA GLY A 60 23.89 -24.04 0.46
C GLY A 60 23.88 -24.91 1.71
N GLY A 61 23.49 -26.19 1.62
CA GLY A 61 23.48 -27.13 2.74
C GLY A 61 24.86 -27.48 3.28
N LYS A 62 25.89 -27.42 2.44
CA LYS A 62 27.28 -27.70 2.82
C LYS A 62 27.96 -26.39 3.27
N LYS A 63 28.68 -26.45 4.41
CA LYS A 63 29.55 -25.35 4.84
C LYS A 63 30.67 -25.13 3.81
N PRO A 64 30.92 -23.90 3.31
CA PRO A 64 31.90 -23.63 2.25
C PRO A 64 33.33 -24.03 2.62
N TRP A 65 33.73 -23.78 3.85
CA TRP A 65 35.04 -24.14 4.40
C TRP A 65 34.99 -24.34 5.91
N ARG A 66 36.05 -24.92 6.46
CA ARG A 66 36.19 -25.15 7.90
C ARG A 66 36.20 -23.83 8.69
N GLN A 67 35.79 -23.89 9.96
CA GLN A 67 35.58 -22.74 10.82
C GLN A 67 36.83 -21.89 11.07
N LYS A 68 38.02 -22.51 11.08
CA LYS A 68 39.30 -21.88 11.32
C LYS A 68 40.39 -22.46 10.42
N GLY A 69 41.51 -21.71 10.23
CA GLY A 69 42.70 -22.22 9.51
C GLY A 69 42.64 -22.08 8.00
N THR A 70 41.73 -21.25 7.45
CA THR A 70 41.64 -20.97 6.00
C THR A 70 42.01 -19.53 5.63
N GLY A 71 42.16 -18.63 6.60
CA GLY A 71 42.34 -17.19 6.35
C GLY A 71 41.10 -16.47 5.80
N HIS A 72 40.01 -17.19 5.54
CA HIS A 72 38.74 -16.62 5.07
C HIS A 72 37.80 -16.26 6.21
N ALA A 73 36.88 -15.32 5.94
CA ALA A 73 35.79 -15.04 6.87
C ALA A 73 34.93 -16.29 7.15
N ARG A 74 34.40 -16.41 8.35
CA ARG A 74 33.56 -17.54 8.74
C ARG A 74 32.23 -17.52 7.99
N GLN A 75 31.91 -18.62 7.31
CA GLN A 75 30.69 -18.78 6.53
C GLN A 75 30.00 -20.10 6.84
N GLY A 76 28.67 -20.06 6.95
CA GLY A 76 27.86 -21.26 7.21
C GLY A 76 27.16 -21.82 5.98
N SER A 77 26.84 -20.96 5.02
CA SER A 77 26.12 -21.32 3.80
C SER A 77 26.41 -20.35 2.69
N THR A 78 26.47 -20.83 1.45
CA THR A 78 26.57 -20.01 0.25
C THR A 78 25.25 -19.34 -0.13
N ARG A 79 24.16 -19.65 0.55
CA ARG A 79 22.84 -19.03 0.35
C ARG A 79 22.50 -17.99 1.44
N ALA A 80 23.50 -17.61 2.24
CA ALA A 80 23.37 -16.52 3.18
C ALA A 80 23.16 -15.17 2.43
N PRO A 81 22.49 -14.17 3.06
CA PRO A 81 22.12 -12.93 2.37
C PRO A 81 23.28 -12.12 1.80
N GLN A 82 24.48 -12.25 2.36
CA GLN A 82 25.70 -11.57 1.90
C GLN A 82 26.33 -12.20 0.66
N TRP A 83 25.85 -13.35 0.24
CA TRP A 83 26.36 -14.07 -0.93
C TRP A 83 25.55 -13.69 -2.18
N THR A 84 26.23 -13.65 -3.33
CA THR A 84 25.55 -13.60 -4.64
C THR A 84 24.65 -14.82 -4.78
N HIS A 85 23.43 -14.64 -5.25
CA HIS A 85 22.38 -15.67 -5.29
C HIS A 85 21.96 -16.23 -3.93
N GLY A 86 22.27 -15.54 -2.82
CA GLY A 86 21.73 -15.83 -1.51
C GLY A 86 20.29 -15.37 -1.35
N GLY A 87 19.66 -15.77 -0.24
CA GLY A 87 18.28 -15.37 0.07
C GLY A 87 18.16 -13.94 0.60
N THR A 88 16.96 -13.39 0.53
CA THR A 88 16.61 -12.10 1.13
C THR A 88 16.27 -12.30 2.61
N VAL A 89 16.79 -11.43 3.50
CA VAL A 89 16.61 -11.61 4.96
C VAL A 89 15.13 -11.56 5.35
N PHE A 90 14.45 -10.44 5.05
CA PHE A 90 13.01 -10.24 5.28
C PHE A 90 12.28 -10.26 3.93
N ALA A 91 12.31 -11.42 3.29
CA ALA A 91 11.71 -11.59 1.98
C ALA A 91 10.19 -11.28 2.04
N PRO A 92 9.69 -10.38 1.17
CA PRO A 92 8.26 -10.12 1.11
C PRO A 92 7.52 -11.40 0.68
N LYS A 93 6.37 -11.61 1.28
CA LYS A 93 5.46 -12.71 0.93
C LYS A 93 4.14 -12.15 0.42
N PRO A 94 3.42 -12.86 -0.44
CA PRO A 94 2.10 -12.44 -0.89
C PRO A 94 1.17 -12.23 0.30
N ARG A 95 0.48 -11.08 0.31
CA ARG A 95 -0.50 -10.76 1.35
C ARG A 95 -1.61 -9.88 0.81
N SER A 96 -2.76 -9.94 1.45
CA SER A 96 -3.85 -9.01 1.18
C SER A 96 -3.62 -7.69 1.93
N TYR A 97 -3.80 -6.58 1.22
CA TYR A 97 -3.79 -5.23 1.79
C TYR A 97 -5.21 -4.69 2.03
N ARG A 98 -6.23 -5.51 1.76
CA ARG A 98 -7.63 -5.12 1.87
C ARG A 98 -8.05 -4.99 3.33
N TYR A 99 -8.73 -3.89 3.63
CA TYR A 99 -9.42 -3.68 4.89
C TYR A 99 -10.68 -2.84 4.67
N THR A 100 -11.61 -2.90 5.60
CA THR A 100 -12.88 -2.19 5.51
C THR A 100 -12.95 -1.06 6.53
N LEU A 101 -13.50 0.07 6.11
CA LEU A 101 -13.86 1.17 6.99
C LEU A 101 -15.37 1.13 7.31
N ASN A 102 -15.73 1.66 8.45
CA ASN A 102 -17.12 1.78 8.86
C ASN A 102 -17.93 2.62 7.86
N ARG A 103 -19.17 2.22 7.60
CA ARG A 103 -20.06 2.92 6.64
C ARG A 103 -20.22 4.41 6.99
N LYS A 104 -20.34 4.74 8.29
CA LYS A 104 -20.50 6.14 8.76
C LYS A 104 -19.29 6.99 8.37
N VAL A 105 -18.06 6.44 8.51
CA VAL A 105 -16.81 7.13 8.13
C VAL A 105 -16.78 7.40 6.62
N LYS A 106 -17.11 6.40 5.80
CA LYS A 106 -17.17 6.58 4.33
C LYS A 106 -18.20 7.63 3.91
N ARG A 107 -19.38 7.63 4.53
CA ARG A 107 -20.43 8.62 4.25
C ARG A 107 -20.01 10.02 4.66
N LEU A 108 -19.32 10.17 5.79
CA LEU A 108 -18.80 11.46 6.23
C LEU A 108 -17.75 12.02 5.28
N ALA A 109 -16.89 11.16 4.73
CA ALA A 109 -15.86 11.58 3.76
C ALA A 109 -16.45 12.00 2.41
N MET A 110 -17.67 11.56 2.07
CA MET A 110 -18.33 11.87 0.79
C MET A 110 -19.25 13.09 0.85
N LYS A 111 -19.53 13.59 2.02
CA LYS A 111 -20.27 14.84 2.24
C LYS A 111 -19.35 16.06 2.13
#